data_36a7dd420cc9d787bdcff24392fec75e
#
_entry.id   36a7dd420cc9d787bdcff24392fec75e
#
_cell.length_a   1.000
_cell.length_b   1.000
_cell.length_c   1.000
_cell.angle_alpha   90.00
_cell.angle_beta   90.00
_cell.angle_gamma   90.00
#
_symmetry.space_group_name_H-M   'P 1'
#
loop_
_entity.id
_entity.type
_entity.pdbx_description
1 polymer ?
#
loop_
_entity_poly.entity_id
_entity_poly.type
_entity_poly.pdbx_seq_one_letter_code
_entity_poly.pdbx_strand_id
1 'polypeptide(L)' 'MALKTETIEITTEWLPITGSNLIVEKLSGNKVRYRFGSEDENGLSLNDTIQIDEPIQVKTIIGTAKLSVSKG' A
#
# COMPACT_ATOMS: atom_id res chain seq x y z
N MET A 1 -12.33 13.67 -13.55
CA MET A 1 -12.93 12.66 -12.67
C MET A 1 -12.22 12.67 -11.32
N ALA A 2 -12.98 12.68 -10.24
CA ALA A 2 -12.39 12.74 -8.92
C ALA A 2 -11.82 11.38 -8.51
N LEU A 3 -10.64 11.39 -7.89
CA LEU A 3 -10.08 10.18 -7.30
C LEU A 3 -10.84 9.85 -6.02
N LYS A 4 -11.05 8.56 -5.79
CA LYS A 4 -11.57 8.08 -4.52
C LYS A 4 -10.40 7.84 -3.59
N THR A 5 -10.43 8.48 -2.43
CA THR A 5 -9.39 8.32 -1.42
C THR A 5 -9.98 7.72 -0.17
N GLU A 6 -9.32 6.71 0.36
CA GLU A 6 -9.72 6.10 1.62
C GLU A 6 -8.49 5.81 2.47
N THR A 7 -8.70 5.79 3.77
CA THR A 7 -7.66 5.45 4.73
C THR A 7 -7.86 4.00 5.16
N ILE A 8 -6.79 3.21 5.08
CA ILE A 8 -6.81 1.82 5.49
C ILE A 8 -5.77 1.57 6.57
N GLU A 9 -6.04 0.61 7.43
CA GLU A 9 -5.07 0.14 8.40
C GLU A 9 -4.55 -1.21 7.95
N ILE A 10 -3.23 -1.37 7.95
CA ILE A 10 -2.58 -2.61 7.53
C ILE A 10 -1.82 -3.24 8.70
N THR A 11 -1.62 -4.54 8.59
CA THR A 11 -0.96 -5.35 9.60
C THR A 11 0.25 -6.05 9.00
N THR A 12 0.82 -7.00 9.73
CA THR A 12 1.96 -7.78 9.24
C THR A 12 1.58 -8.81 8.17
N GLU A 13 0.30 -8.90 7.80
CA GLU A 13 -0.15 -9.76 6.73
C GLU A 13 -0.30 -8.97 5.43
N TRP A 14 0.03 -9.61 4.30
CA TRP A 14 -0.15 -8.97 3.00
C TRP A 14 -1.61 -8.68 2.75
N LEU A 15 -1.92 -7.42 2.45
CA LEU A 15 -3.27 -6.97 2.12
C LEU A 15 -3.30 -6.52 0.66
N PRO A 16 -4.12 -7.13 -0.18
CA PRO A 16 -4.19 -6.72 -1.58
C PRO A 16 -4.90 -5.36 -1.73
N ILE A 17 -4.34 -4.52 -2.58
CA ILE A 17 -4.97 -3.27 -3.01
C ILE A 17 -5.19 -3.39 -4.50
N THR A 18 -6.46 -3.43 -4.92
CA THR A 18 -6.83 -3.63 -6.31
C THR A 18 -7.19 -2.31 -6.97
N GLY A 19 -7.17 -2.29 -8.29
CA GLY A 19 -7.52 -1.13 -9.09
C GLY A 19 -6.35 -0.67 -9.94
N SER A 20 -6.53 0.48 -10.58
CA SER A 20 -5.52 1.11 -11.42
C SER A 20 -5.34 2.57 -10.98
N ASN A 21 -4.27 3.17 -11.43
CA ASN A 21 -3.93 4.56 -11.07
C ASN A 21 -3.94 4.76 -9.56
N LEU A 22 -3.24 3.87 -8.86
CA LEU A 22 -3.18 3.90 -7.41
C LEU A 22 -2.16 4.92 -6.94
N ILE A 23 -2.57 5.73 -5.98
CA ILE A 23 -1.65 6.60 -5.24
C ILE A 23 -1.73 6.17 -3.79
N VAL A 24 -0.62 5.68 -3.28
CA VAL A 24 -0.55 5.14 -1.92
C VAL A 24 0.44 5.97 -1.11
N GLU A 25 -0.05 6.53 -0.02
CA GLU A 25 0.75 7.36 0.87
C GLU A 25 0.74 6.79 2.27
N LYS A 26 1.91 6.68 2.87
CA LYS A 26 2.01 6.27 4.27
C LYS A 26 1.67 7.46 5.16
N LEU A 27 0.66 7.30 6.02
CA LEU A 27 0.22 8.36 6.93
C LEU A 27 0.90 8.26 8.29
N SER A 28 0.95 7.06 8.86
CA SER A 28 1.52 6.87 10.18
C SER A 28 1.79 5.39 10.43
N GLY A 29 2.52 5.11 11.50
CA GLY A 29 2.78 3.75 11.94
C GLY A 29 4.15 3.24 11.58
N ASN A 30 4.27 1.92 11.56
CA ASN A 30 5.54 1.23 11.36
C ASN A 30 5.96 1.19 9.89
N LYS A 31 7.13 0.63 9.62
CA LYS A 31 7.63 0.52 8.24
C LYS A 31 6.71 -0.35 7.41
N VAL A 32 6.46 0.09 6.19
CA VAL A 32 5.53 -0.55 5.26
C VAL A 32 6.31 -1.09 4.07
N ARG A 33 5.89 -2.25 3.59
CA ARG A 33 6.40 -2.84 2.37
C ARG A 33 5.27 -3.09 1.40
N TYR A 34 5.59 -3.05 0.11
CA TYR A 34 4.62 -3.37 -0.94
C TYR A 34 5.27 -4.30 -1.96
N ARG A 35 4.43 -5.05 -2.67
CA ARG A 35 4.90 -5.92 -3.74
C ARG A 35 3.86 -5.98 -4.86
N PHE A 36 4.32 -6.34 -6.04
CA PHE A 36 3.42 -6.43 -7.21
C PHE A 36 2.79 -7.80 -7.37
N GLY A 37 3.35 -8.83 -6.78
CA GLY A 37 2.82 -10.17 -6.88
C GLY A 37 3.31 -11.04 -5.74
N SER A 38 2.69 -12.21 -5.60
CA SER A 38 3.01 -13.11 -4.51
C SER A 38 4.39 -13.76 -4.61
N GLU A 39 5.07 -13.59 -5.74
CA GLU A 39 6.41 -14.13 -5.96
C GLU A 39 7.49 -13.38 -5.20
N ASP A 40 7.24 -12.10 -4.92
CA ASP A 40 8.19 -11.27 -4.19
C ASP A 40 7.87 -11.32 -2.70
N GLU A 41 8.53 -12.21 -1.98
CA GLU A 41 8.25 -12.41 -0.57
C GLU A 41 8.65 -11.21 0.31
N ASN A 42 9.68 -10.49 -0.08
CA ASN A 42 10.19 -9.39 0.72
C ASN A 42 9.55 -8.06 0.39
N GLY A 43 9.22 -7.85 -0.87
CA GLY A 43 8.66 -6.59 -1.32
C GLY A 43 9.66 -5.45 -1.34
N LEU A 44 9.13 -4.24 -1.56
CA LEU A 44 9.90 -3.01 -1.61
C LEU A 44 9.47 -2.12 -0.44
N SER A 45 10.37 -1.27 0.01
CA SER A 45 10.05 -0.33 1.10
C SER A 45 9.16 0.80 0.59
N LEU A 46 8.07 1.05 1.31
CA LEU A 46 7.23 2.20 1.06
C LEU A 46 7.63 3.29 2.05
N ASN A 47 8.44 4.24 1.59
CA ASN A 47 8.96 5.28 2.47
C ASN A 47 8.12 6.55 2.46
N ASP A 48 7.37 6.77 1.40
CA ASP A 48 6.62 8.00 1.21
C ASP A 48 5.39 7.71 0.35
N THR A 49 5.18 8.49 -0.69
CA THR A 49 4.05 8.32 -1.61
C THR A 49 4.54 7.58 -2.84
N ILE A 50 3.76 6.60 -3.28
CA ILE A 50 4.01 5.91 -4.56
C ILE A 50 2.80 6.05 -5.45
N GLN A 51 3.05 6.07 -6.75
CA GLN A 51 2.00 6.06 -7.77
C GLN A 51 2.22 4.84 -8.65
N ILE A 52 1.21 3.98 -8.74
CA ILE A 52 1.31 2.69 -9.40
C ILE A 52 0.07 2.47 -10.25
N ASP A 53 0.27 1.87 -11.43
CA ASP A 53 -0.82 1.66 -12.39
C ASP A 53 -1.32 0.21 -12.39
N GLU A 54 -0.97 -0.57 -11.38
CA GLU A 54 -1.38 -1.96 -11.27
C GLU A 54 -1.63 -2.36 -9.82
N PRO A 55 -2.35 -3.48 -9.58
CA PRO A 55 -2.63 -3.92 -8.21
C PRO A 55 -1.35 -4.29 -7.45
N ILE A 56 -1.36 -4.02 -6.16
CA ILE A 56 -0.22 -4.35 -5.29
C ILE A 56 -0.73 -5.00 -4.00
N GLN A 57 0.20 -5.53 -3.23
CA GLN A 57 -0.05 -5.98 -1.86
C GLN A 57 0.84 -5.18 -0.92
N VAL A 58 0.32 -4.90 0.27
CA VAL A 58 1.04 -4.11 1.28
C VAL A 58 1.00 -4.80 2.63
N LYS A 59 2.03 -4.57 3.42
CA LYS A 59 2.06 -5.03 4.81
C LYS A 59 3.02 -4.18 5.62
N THR A 60 2.94 -4.31 6.96
CA THR A 60 3.96 -3.78 7.85
C THR A 60 4.98 -4.86 8.18
N ILE A 61 6.17 -4.44 8.61
CA ILE A 61 7.19 -5.37 9.10
C ILE A 61 6.84 -5.79 10.52
N ILE A 62 6.33 -4.86 11.29
CA ILE A 62 5.93 -5.10 12.68
C ILE A 62 4.79 -4.17 13.04
N GLY A 63 3.80 -4.66 13.77
CA GLY A 63 2.69 -3.85 14.24
C GLY A 63 1.74 -3.44 13.11
N THR A 64 1.26 -2.22 13.16
CA THR A 64 0.29 -1.70 12.20
C THR A 64 0.73 -0.36 11.62
N ALA A 65 0.12 0.03 10.51
CA ALA A 65 0.34 1.32 9.89
C ALA A 65 -0.93 1.76 9.19
N LYS A 66 -1.06 3.05 8.94
CA LYS A 66 -2.19 3.62 8.19
C LYS A 66 -1.69 4.16 6.87
N LEU A 67 -2.44 3.86 5.82
CA LEU A 67 -2.16 4.32 4.47
C LEU A 67 -3.36 5.07 3.92
N SER A 68 -3.07 6.07 3.11
CA SER A 68 -4.08 6.72 2.27
C SER A 68 -3.97 6.12 0.87
N VAL A 69 -5.08 5.58 0.37
CA VAL A 69 -5.11 4.96 -0.96
C VAL A 69 -6.10 5.71 -1.82
N SER A 70 -5.61 6.25 -2.93
CA SER A 70 -6.44 6.93 -3.92
C SER A 70 -6.46 6.09 -5.18
N LYS A 71 -7.64 5.95 -5.77
CA LYS A 71 -7.84 5.15 -6.98
C LYS A 71 -8.46 6.02 -8.07
N GLY A 72 -7.93 5.88 -9.25
CA GLY A 72 -8.46 6.55 -10.44
C GLY A 72 -9.57 5.80 -11.13
#